data_2a56d27d1999bb31268fc7f0be12d37d
#
_entry.id   2a56d27d1999bb31268fc7f0be12d37d
#
_cell.length_a   1.000
_cell.length_b   1.000
_cell.length_c   1.000
_cell.angle_alpha   90.00
_cell.angle_beta   90.00
_cell.angle_gamma   90.00
#
_symmetry.space_group_name_H-M   'P 1'
#
loop_
_entity.id
_entity.type
_entity.pdbx_description
1 polymer ?
#
loop_
_entity_poly.entity_id
_entity_poly.type
_entity_poly.pdbx_seq_one_letter_code
_entity_poly.pdbx_strand_id
1 'polypeptide(L)'
;MKVLLRDGKCYEAGFDQPEGRQAFWHTSAHILAQAVKRLYPETKCAIGPAIENGFYYDFDFGFSFSEENLRAVEAEMKAIVKESLSLQVYELDRKEARAYLEERGEDYKLELIRELPAGESSSLYRQNEDAELCSGPHISNTCHVKAVKLLNVAGAYWRGDEQGRMLTRIYGVSFPSQALLEEHLHMLEEAKARDHRKLGKQLGLFMLSEEGTGLPFFLPKGMVLKNILLDYWRALHKKAGYQEISTPIMLDRRLWELSGHWEHYREKMYTTLMDGAEYAIKPMSCPGAMLVYKQEPRSYRSLPLRLAELGLIHRNEKSGELHGLMRVRECTQDDAHIFMTPDQVMDEIKNVAGLIDTVYAKFGFAYHVELSTQPEDSIGSAQDWELATQALRSAMDACGIPYLINEGDGAFYGPKLDFHLKDSMGRTWQCGTIQLDFQLPGRFGAEYIGTDGERHRPIMLHRVIFGSVERFIGILIEHYGGKFPVWLSPVQVKLLPVSDKCLPYARRVLEMLEEAGVRAELDTRDEKLGYKIREARLDKVPYMAVIGEKEQAAGTVSVRRRDGEGCAKDGGSAGKSKRMPQENGALKSDDALGSKDVLRSDEMPVSELIEMVLLSDK
;
A
#
# COMPACT_ATOMS: atom_id res chain seq x y z
N MET A 1 6.61 30.85 3.47
CA MET A 1 6.31 31.22 4.89
C MET A 1 7.57 31.13 5.71
N LYS A 2 7.70 31.98 6.75
CA LYS A 2 8.87 31.91 7.63
C LYS A 2 8.69 30.78 8.64
N VAL A 3 9.70 29.91 8.73
CA VAL A 3 9.79 28.82 9.71
C VAL A 3 10.72 29.27 10.84
N LEU A 4 10.24 29.16 12.07
CA LEU A 4 10.94 29.57 13.29
C LEU A 4 11.57 28.33 13.94
N LEU A 5 12.88 28.33 14.08
CA LEU A 5 13.66 27.30 14.74
C LEU A 5 13.79 27.52 16.25
N ARG A 6 14.21 26.49 16.96
CA ARG A 6 14.45 26.49 18.40
C ARG A 6 15.44 27.57 18.86
N ASP A 7 16.46 27.88 18.05
CA ASP A 7 17.48 28.90 18.34
C ASP A 7 17.03 30.33 17.99
N GLY A 8 15.75 30.53 17.64
CA GLY A 8 15.16 31.81 17.26
C GLY A 8 15.46 32.23 15.82
N LYS A 9 16.25 31.47 15.07
CA LYS A 9 16.48 31.75 13.66
C LYS A 9 15.26 31.38 12.82
N CYS A 10 15.15 32.09 11.69
CA CYS A 10 14.08 31.82 10.72
C CYS A 10 14.66 31.55 9.34
N TYR A 11 14.03 30.65 8.60
CA TYR A 11 14.24 30.47 7.17
C TYR A 11 12.92 30.46 6.41
N GLU A 12 12.98 30.59 5.09
CA GLU A 12 11.76 30.52 4.26
C GLU A 12 11.58 29.13 3.69
N ALA A 13 10.37 28.58 3.84
CA ALA A 13 9.97 27.32 3.22
C ALA A 13 8.52 27.39 2.71
N GLY A 14 8.26 26.70 1.59
CA GLY A 14 6.92 26.48 1.06
C GLY A 14 6.19 25.36 1.81
N PHE A 15 4.86 25.31 1.67
CA PHE A 15 4.06 24.18 2.16
C PHE A 15 4.31 22.89 1.35
N ASP A 16 4.76 23.02 0.13
CA ASP A 16 5.18 21.94 -0.77
C ASP A 16 6.49 21.25 -0.33
N GLN A 17 7.30 21.94 0.46
CA GLN A 17 8.55 21.42 1.02
C GLN A 17 8.27 20.65 2.32
N PRO A 18 8.91 19.48 2.56
CA PRO A 18 8.65 18.65 3.74
C PRO A 18 8.83 19.41 5.07
N GLU A 19 9.90 20.17 5.22
CA GLU A 19 10.22 20.94 6.43
C GLU A 19 9.19 22.05 6.68
N GLY A 20 8.78 22.74 5.61
CA GLY A 20 7.75 23.77 5.68
C GLY A 20 6.38 23.18 6.07
N ARG A 21 6.05 22.02 5.53
CA ARG A 21 4.81 21.30 5.84
C ARG A 21 4.79 20.79 7.29
N GLN A 22 5.90 20.24 7.76
CA GLN A 22 6.06 19.80 9.14
C GLN A 22 5.85 20.95 10.13
N ALA A 23 6.51 22.10 9.93
CA ALA A 23 6.37 23.28 10.77
C ALA A 23 4.93 23.84 10.74
N PHE A 24 4.28 23.78 9.58
CA PHE A 24 2.89 24.22 9.40
C PHE A 24 1.91 23.36 10.21
N TRP A 25 1.99 22.04 10.10
CA TRP A 25 1.12 21.13 10.84
C TRP A 25 1.42 21.11 12.32
N HIS A 26 2.70 21.23 12.72
CA HIS A 26 3.06 21.36 14.13
C HIS A 26 2.44 22.63 14.76
N THR A 27 2.49 23.75 14.05
CA THR A 27 1.79 24.97 14.50
C THR A 27 0.28 24.77 14.56
N SER A 28 -0.31 24.02 13.63
CA SER A 28 -1.74 23.71 13.66
C SER A 28 -2.13 22.84 14.86
N ALA A 29 -1.24 21.95 15.32
CA ALA A 29 -1.43 21.21 16.57
C ALA A 29 -1.43 22.14 17.80
N HIS A 30 -0.56 23.16 17.83
CA HIS A 30 -0.58 24.18 18.89
C HIS A 30 -1.85 25.06 18.84
N ILE A 31 -2.34 25.42 17.64
CA ILE A 31 -3.62 26.12 17.49
C ILE A 31 -4.77 25.26 18.03
N LEU A 32 -4.73 23.93 17.82
CA LEU A 32 -5.71 23.00 18.40
C LEU A 32 -5.63 22.98 19.93
N ALA A 33 -4.43 22.91 20.50
CA ALA A 33 -4.24 22.95 21.95
C ALA A 33 -4.77 24.25 22.57
N GLN A 34 -4.45 25.40 21.96
CA GLN A 34 -4.96 26.70 22.40
C GLN A 34 -6.49 26.77 22.31
N ALA A 35 -7.09 26.27 21.22
CA ALA A 35 -8.55 26.23 21.08
C ALA A 35 -9.23 25.38 22.15
N VAL A 36 -8.64 24.21 22.48
CA VAL A 36 -9.14 23.34 23.56
C VAL A 36 -9.01 24.03 24.90
N LYS A 37 -7.87 24.66 25.22
CA LYS A 37 -7.67 25.39 26.49
C LYS A 37 -8.62 26.57 26.64
N ARG A 38 -8.93 27.29 25.57
CA ARG A 38 -9.92 28.40 25.60
C ARG A 38 -11.32 27.90 25.92
N LEU A 39 -11.74 26.78 25.34
CA LEU A 39 -13.08 26.22 25.54
C LEU A 39 -13.20 25.35 26.80
N TYR A 40 -12.13 24.66 27.15
CA TYR A 40 -12.09 23.69 28.25
C TYR A 40 -10.81 23.88 29.09
N PRO A 41 -10.73 24.92 29.94
CA PRO A 41 -9.51 25.30 30.68
C PRO A 41 -8.95 24.21 31.58
N GLU A 42 -9.79 23.30 32.09
CA GLU A 42 -9.41 22.20 32.98
C GLU A 42 -8.77 21.00 32.23
N THR A 43 -8.75 21.02 30.88
CA THR A 43 -8.21 19.94 30.06
C THR A 43 -6.70 19.92 30.15
N LYS A 44 -6.12 18.74 30.41
CA LYS A 44 -4.66 18.55 30.39
C LYS A 44 -4.19 18.21 28.98
N CYS A 45 -3.18 18.94 28.53
CA CYS A 45 -2.56 18.76 27.23
C CYS A 45 -1.35 17.84 27.34
N ALA A 46 -1.27 16.81 26.47
CA ALA A 46 -0.13 15.88 26.44
C ALA A 46 0.86 16.26 25.31
N ILE A 47 0.72 15.69 24.12
CA ILE A 47 1.60 15.94 22.99
C ILE A 47 0.81 16.13 21.69
N GLY A 48 1.36 16.93 20.76
CA GLY A 48 0.74 17.21 19.47
C GLY A 48 1.75 17.37 18.35
N PRO A 49 2.29 16.27 17.78
CA PRO A 49 3.22 16.33 16.67
C PRO A 49 2.51 16.53 15.33
N ALA A 50 3.27 17.02 14.35
CA ALA A 50 2.96 16.82 12.95
C ALA A 50 3.15 15.35 12.59
N ILE A 51 2.30 14.85 11.70
CA ILE A 51 2.39 13.49 11.11
C ILE A 51 2.44 13.60 9.58
N GLU A 52 2.66 12.50 8.88
CA GLU A 52 2.84 12.48 7.43
C GLU A 52 1.73 13.22 6.64
N ASN A 53 0.47 13.12 7.10
CA ASN A 53 -0.69 13.69 6.41
C ASN A 53 -1.56 14.55 7.33
N GLY A 54 -0.95 15.41 8.15
CA GLY A 54 -1.68 16.29 9.05
C GLY A 54 -1.04 16.41 10.42
N PHE A 55 -1.84 16.48 11.45
CA PHE A 55 -1.42 16.59 12.84
C PHE A 55 -2.43 15.89 13.76
N TYR A 56 -2.00 15.60 14.97
CA TYR A 56 -2.91 15.26 16.06
C TYR A 56 -2.50 15.97 17.35
N TYR A 57 -3.37 15.91 18.33
CA TYR A 57 -3.05 16.29 19.70
C TYR A 57 -3.78 15.40 20.69
N ASP A 58 -3.09 15.01 21.77
CA ASP A 58 -3.59 14.15 22.83
C ASP A 58 -4.01 14.97 24.05
N PHE A 59 -5.24 14.76 24.51
CA PHE A 59 -5.86 15.46 25.61
C PHE A 59 -6.40 14.51 26.67
N ASP A 60 -6.31 14.93 27.92
CA ASP A 60 -7.00 14.30 29.05
C ASP A 60 -8.19 15.17 29.44
N PHE A 61 -9.37 14.83 28.92
CA PHE A 61 -10.61 15.52 29.22
C PHE A 61 -11.24 14.90 30.48
N GLY A 62 -11.73 15.72 31.41
CA GLY A 62 -12.51 15.24 32.55
C GLY A 62 -13.94 14.78 32.19
N PHE A 63 -14.28 14.70 30.91
CA PHE A 63 -15.60 14.34 30.38
C PHE A 63 -15.51 13.60 29.05
N SER A 64 -16.62 12.99 28.63
CA SER A 64 -16.71 12.34 27.30
C SER A 64 -16.76 13.37 26.17
N PHE A 65 -15.74 13.38 25.33
CA PHE A 65 -15.63 14.30 24.19
C PHE A 65 -16.54 13.87 23.03
N SER A 66 -17.41 14.75 22.55
CA SER A 66 -18.43 14.50 21.54
C SER A 66 -18.11 15.16 20.18
N GLU A 67 -18.88 14.80 19.13
CA GLU A 67 -18.79 15.49 17.83
C GLU A 67 -19.16 16.99 17.92
N GLU A 68 -20.03 17.38 18.85
CA GLU A 68 -20.39 18.79 19.06
C GLU A 68 -19.18 19.55 19.63
N ASN A 69 -18.46 18.96 20.60
CA ASN A 69 -17.22 19.51 21.10
C ASN A 69 -16.17 19.64 19.98
N LEU A 70 -16.06 18.64 19.09
CA LEU A 70 -15.13 18.69 17.96
C LEU A 70 -15.42 19.88 17.02
N ARG A 71 -16.71 20.12 16.73
CA ARG A 71 -17.13 21.26 15.90
C ARG A 71 -16.87 22.61 16.59
N ALA A 72 -17.08 22.70 17.90
CA ALA A 72 -16.79 23.91 18.67
C ALA A 72 -15.28 24.22 18.66
N VAL A 73 -14.44 23.21 18.87
CA VAL A 73 -12.97 23.35 18.82
C VAL A 73 -12.50 23.76 17.42
N GLU A 74 -13.05 23.18 16.36
CA GLU A 74 -12.72 23.59 14.98
C GLU A 74 -13.10 25.06 14.70
N ALA A 75 -14.23 25.50 15.21
CA ALA A 75 -14.67 26.90 15.07
C ALA A 75 -13.73 27.87 15.81
N GLU A 76 -13.28 27.50 17.02
CA GLU A 76 -12.33 28.28 17.82
C GLU A 76 -10.95 28.33 17.15
N MET A 77 -10.47 27.21 16.60
CA MET A 77 -9.23 27.21 15.80
C MET A 77 -9.29 28.24 14.65
N LYS A 78 -10.43 28.30 13.94
CA LYS A 78 -10.64 29.29 12.86
C LYS A 78 -10.68 30.73 13.39
N ALA A 79 -11.13 30.96 14.61
CA ALA A 79 -11.07 32.26 15.27
C ALA A 79 -9.62 32.65 15.61
N ILE A 80 -8.85 31.76 16.22
CA ILE A 80 -7.42 31.97 16.55
C ILE A 80 -6.60 32.29 15.29
N VAL A 81 -6.83 31.58 14.19
CA VAL A 81 -6.15 31.88 12.91
C VAL A 81 -6.42 33.30 12.43
N LYS A 82 -7.68 33.80 12.56
CA LYS A 82 -8.05 35.16 12.18
C LYS A 82 -7.38 36.23 13.04
N GLU A 83 -7.01 35.92 14.28
CA GLU A 83 -6.26 36.81 15.16
C GLU A 83 -4.83 37.09 14.65
N SER A 84 -4.31 36.24 13.74
CA SER A 84 -2.99 36.41 13.13
C SER A 84 -1.86 36.53 14.15
N LEU A 85 -1.78 35.56 15.06
CA LEU A 85 -0.86 35.55 16.18
C LEU A 85 0.57 35.23 15.71
N SER A 86 1.54 36.02 16.18
CA SER A 86 2.95 35.77 15.96
C SER A 86 3.50 34.81 17.00
N LEU A 87 4.28 33.81 16.56
CA LEU A 87 4.97 32.89 17.46
C LEU A 87 6.32 33.46 17.87
N GLN A 88 6.64 33.31 19.14
CA GLN A 88 7.93 33.66 19.74
C GLN A 88 8.49 32.42 20.43
N VAL A 89 9.82 32.23 20.37
CA VAL A 89 10.50 31.13 21.01
C VAL A 89 11.40 31.64 22.14
N TYR A 90 11.38 30.93 23.26
CA TYR A 90 12.23 31.20 24.42
C TYR A 90 12.95 29.91 24.77
N GLU A 91 14.22 29.99 25.03
CA GLU A 91 14.98 28.86 25.57
C GLU A 91 14.92 28.91 27.09
N LEU A 92 14.54 27.78 27.71
CA LEU A 92 14.43 27.62 29.15
C LEU A 92 15.41 26.54 29.61
N ASP A 93 16.06 26.78 30.74
CA ASP A 93 16.77 25.70 31.40
C ASP A 93 15.77 24.70 32.04
N ARG A 94 16.26 23.51 32.43
CA ARG A 94 15.41 22.45 32.97
C ARG A 94 14.64 22.87 34.23
N LYS A 95 15.20 23.76 35.07
CA LYS A 95 14.56 24.24 36.30
C LYS A 95 13.44 25.23 35.96
N GLU A 96 13.70 26.14 35.04
CA GLU A 96 12.75 27.12 34.58
C GLU A 96 11.57 26.42 33.85
N ALA A 97 11.87 25.49 32.97
CA ALA A 97 10.85 24.69 32.26
C ALA A 97 9.98 23.89 33.24
N ARG A 98 10.61 23.26 34.25
CA ARG A 98 9.87 22.53 35.30
C ARG A 98 8.97 23.47 36.14
N ALA A 99 9.49 24.59 36.63
CA ALA A 99 8.71 25.55 37.40
C ALA A 99 7.53 26.10 36.59
N TYR A 100 7.73 26.40 35.30
CA TYR A 100 6.70 26.83 34.38
C TYR A 100 5.56 25.81 34.24
N LEU A 101 5.88 24.51 34.10
CA LEU A 101 4.92 23.44 33.95
C LEU A 101 4.20 23.09 35.26
N GLU A 102 4.91 23.14 36.41
CA GLU A 102 4.32 22.93 37.75
C GLU A 102 3.27 24.01 38.08
N GLU A 103 3.55 25.29 37.78
CA GLU A 103 2.61 26.40 37.94
C GLU A 103 1.31 26.21 37.14
N ARG A 104 1.40 25.53 35.98
CA ARG A 104 0.28 25.33 35.03
C ARG A 104 -0.40 23.97 35.15
N GLY A 105 0.11 23.08 36.02
CA GLY A 105 -0.44 21.73 36.19
C GLY A 105 -0.32 20.84 34.92
N GLU A 106 0.72 21.05 34.10
CA GLU A 106 0.98 20.33 32.87
C GLU A 106 1.71 18.99 33.16
N ASP A 107 1.01 18.06 33.83
CA ASP A 107 1.58 16.82 34.36
C ASP A 107 2.28 15.96 33.31
N TYR A 108 1.66 15.80 32.12
CA TYR A 108 2.22 14.99 31.02
C TYR A 108 3.56 15.54 30.52
N LYS A 109 3.68 16.87 30.39
CA LYS A 109 4.91 17.53 29.98
C LYS A 109 5.98 17.51 31.08
N LEU A 110 5.57 17.52 32.36
CA LEU A 110 6.49 17.33 33.49
C LEU A 110 7.14 15.94 33.46
N GLU A 111 6.40 14.90 33.07
CA GLU A 111 6.96 13.55 32.91
C GLU A 111 8.02 13.54 31.80
N LEU A 112 7.77 14.21 30.66
CA LEU A 112 8.72 14.31 29.54
C LEU A 112 10.02 15.02 29.95
N ILE A 113 9.91 16.15 30.69
CA ILE A 113 11.09 16.93 31.16
C ILE A 113 11.95 16.11 32.12
N ARG A 114 11.38 15.25 32.94
CA ARG A 114 12.14 14.40 33.89
C ARG A 114 13.07 13.42 33.17
N GLU A 115 12.77 13.05 31.95
CA GLU A 115 13.53 12.08 31.15
C GLU A 115 14.59 12.71 30.26
N LEU A 116 14.55 14.04 30.04
CA LEU A 116 15.57 14.72 29.26
C LEU A 116 16.95 14.52 29.88
N PRO A 117 18.00 14.31 29.06
CA PRO A 117 19.38 14.23 29.53
C PRO A 117 19.79 15.45 30.37
N ALA A 118 20.72 15.25 31.29
CA ALA A 118 21.23 16.33 32.14
C ALA A 118 21.98 17.37 31.27
N GLY A 119 21.59 18.64 31.37
CA GLY A 119 22.19 19.75 30.61
C GLY A 119 21.50 20.10 29.30
N GLU A 120 20.44 19.38 28.94
CA GLU A 120 19.64 19.73 27.76
C GLU A 120 18.64 20.84 28.11
N SER A 121 18.62 21.92 27.29
CA SER A 121 17.63 23.00 27.40
C SER A 121 16.33 22.64 26.71
N SER A 122 15.24 23.29 27.09
CA SER A 122 13.92 23.14 26.49
C SER A 122 13.51 24.44 25.79
N SER A 123 12.74 24.34 24.71
CA SER A 123 12.18 25.52 24.05
C SER A 123 10.70 25.68 24.37
N LEU A 124 10.30 26.92 24.67
CA LEU A 124 8.93 27.34 24.89
C LEU A 124 8.49 28.18 23.70
N TYR A 125 7.49 27.73 22.98
CA TYR A 125 6.88 28.48 21.90
C TYR A 125 5.61 29.18 22.40
N ARG A 126 5.63 30.51 22.37
CA ARG A 126 4.53 31.37 22.84
C ARG A 126 3.70 31.88 21.68
N GLN A 127 2.41 31.71 21.79
CA GLN A 127 1.37 32.16 20.87
C GLN A 127 0.36 33.00 21.63
N ASN A 128 0.68 34.31 21.80
CA ASN A 128 -0.08 35.24 22.64
C ASN A 128 -0.21 34.76 24.10
N GLU A 129 -1.45 34.46 24.56
CA GLU A 129 -1.75 33.98 25.92
C GLU A 129 -1.33 32.53 26.15
N ASP A 130 -1.21 31.72 25.10
CA ASP A 130 -0.80 30.34 25.19
C ASP A 130 0.69 30.17 24.92
N ALA A 131 1.29 29.23 25.63
CA ALA A 131 2.69 28.89 25.42
C ALA A 131 2.93 27.42 25.74
N GLU A 132 3.56 26.73 24.83
CA GLU A 132 3.81 25.31 24.90
C GLU A 132 5.28 24.94 24.82
N LEU A 133 5.67 23.97 25.64
CA LEU A 133 7.01 23.38 25.60
C LEU A 133 7.06 22.34 24.51
N CYS A 134 7.91 22.56 23.50
CA CYS A 134 8.11 21.62 22.40
C CYS A 134 9.45 21.86 21.70
N SER A 135 9.88 20.92 20.85
CA SER A 135 11.16 21.01 20.12
C SER A 135 11.09 21.83 18.82
N GLY A 136 9.91 22.28 18.40
CA GLY A 136 9.71 22.94 17.09
C GLY A 136 9.96 22.00 15.90
N PRO A 137 10.17 22.49 14.66
CA PRO A 137 9.98 23.90 14.25
C PRO A 137 8.52 24.32 14.08
N HIS A 138 8.28 25.64 13.99
CA HIS A 138 6.95 26.23 13.79
C HIS A 138 6.96 27.27 12.68
N ILE A 139 5.79 27.60 12.10
CA ILE A 139 5.66 28.79 11.27
C ILE A 139 5.55 30.03 12.17
N SER A 140 6.06 31.17 11.69
CA SER A 140 6.18 32.40 12.49
C SER A 140 4.87 33.11 12.80
N ASN A 141 3.76 32.75 12.11
CA ASN A 141 2.45 33.39 12.32
C ASN A 141 1.30 32.44 11.95
N THR A 142 0.26 32.42 12.76
CA THR A 142 -0.93 31.56 12.58
C THR A 142 -1.74 31.89 11.34
N CYS A 143 -1.65 33.11 10.78
CA CYS A 143 -2.42 33.54 9.60
C CYS A 143 -2.15 32.73 8.33
N HIS A 144 -1.07 31.97 8.29
CA HIS A 144 -0.78 31.07 7.17
C HIS A 144 -1.70 29.84 7.14
N VAL A 145 -2.29 29.45 8.28
CA VAL A 145 -3.21 28.31 8.42
C VAL A 145 -4.63 28.73 8.02
N LYS A 146 -4.86 28.96 6.71
CA LYS A 146 -6.12 29.53 6.22
C LYS A 146 -7.29 28.57 6.22
N ALA A 147 -7.03 27.28 6.17
CA ALA A 147 -8.05 26.24 6.13
C ALA A 147 -7.69 25.10 7.08
N VAL A 148 -8.62 24.74 7.96
CA VAL A 148 -8.45 23.67 8.95
C VAL A 148 -9.70 22.81 9.01
N LYS A 149 -9.49 21.50 9.18
CA LYS A 149 -10.55 20.51 9.40
C LYS A 149 -10.10 19.51 10.45
N LEU A 150 -10.91 19.34 11.51
CA LEU A 150 -10.76 18.23 12.43
C LEU A 150 -11.47 17.00 11.85
N LEU A 151 -10.80 15.85 11.83
CA LEU A 151 -11.24 14.66 11.09
C LEU A 151 -12.00 13.68 11.99
N ASN A 152 -11.33 13.20 13.03
CA ASN A 152 -11.85 12.17 13.94
C ASN A 152 -11.21 12.25 15.30
N VAL A 153 -11.84 11.55 16.24
CA VAL A 153 -11.38 11.36 17.60
C VAL A 153 -11.13 9.89 17.85
N ALA A 154 -10.04 9.55 18.53
CA ALA A 154 -9.70 8.19 18.93
C ALA A 154 -9.16 8.14 20.35
N GLY A 155 -9.28 6.99 21.02
CA GLY A 155 -8.54 6.71 22.25
C GLY A 155 -7.08 6.43 21.93
N ALA A 156 -6.16 6.94 22.75
CA ALA A 156 -4.73 6.64 22.65
C ALA A 156 -4.15 6.47 24.05
N TYR A 157 -3.44 5.37 24.27
CA TYR A 157 -2.75 5.17 25.53
C TYR A 157 -1.52 6.07 25.63
N TRP A 158 -1.35 6.73 26.78
CA TRP A 158 -0.16 7.54 27.03
C TRP A 158 1.10 6.69 26.85
N ARG A 159 1.98 7.12 25.93
CA ARG A 159 3.23 6.42 25.55
C ARG A 159 3.05 4.99 25.04
N GLY A 160 1.85 4.63 24.61
CA GLY A 160 1.57 3.27 24.11
C GLY A 160 1.47 2.20 25.21
N ASP A 161 1.43 2.61 26.47
CA ASP A 161 1.24 1.69 27.60
C ASP A 161 -0.25 1.34 27.76
N GLU A 162 -0.64 0.14 27.35
CA GLU A 162 -2.01 -0.36 27.40
C GLU A 162 -2.57 -0.44 28.84
N GLN A 163 -1.73 -0.44 29.87
CA GLN A 163 -2.11 -0.39 31.28
C GLN A 163 -2.12 1.05 31.84
N GLY A 164 -1.66 2.01 31.03
CA GLY A 164 -1.56 3.42 31.38
C GLY A 164 -2.87 4.21 31.16
N ARG A 165 -2.74 5.55 31.23
CA ARG A 165 -3.89 6.46 31.03
C ARG A 165 -4.31 6.47 29.57
N MET A 166 -5.63 6.37 29.33
CA MET A 166 -6.21 6.54 28.01
C MET A 166 -6.53 8.02 27.80
N LEU A 167 -5.95 8.61 26.76
CA LEU A 167 -6.15 9.98 26.33
C LEU A 167 -7.10 10.04 25.13
N THR A 168 -7.67 11.21 24.91
CA THR A 168 -8.46 11.51 23.72
C THR A 168 -7.54 12.14 22.66
N ARG A 169 -7.31 11.45 21.56
CA ARG A 169 -6.54 11.92 20.41
C ARG A 169 -7.46 12.56 19.38
N ILE A 170 -7.22 13.83 19.05
CA ILE A 170 -7.93 14.54 18.01
C ILE A 170 -7.03 14.68 16.78
N TYR A 171 -7.47 14.15 15.65
CA TYR A 171 -6.77 14.26 14.36
C TYR A 171 -7.29 15.45 13.56
N GLY A 172 -6.38 16.15 12.90
CA GLY A 172 -6.72 17.28 12.05
C GLY A 172 -5.80 17.41 10.83
N VAL A 173 -6.31 18.12 9.84
CA VAL A 173 -5.55 18.56 8.66
C VAL A 173 -5.70 20.06 8.48
N SER A 174 -4.66 20.70 7.94
CA SER A 174 -4.70 22.13 7.66
C SER A 174 -3.91 22.47 6.41
N PHE A 175 -4.32 23.53 5.73
CA PHE A 175 -3.75 23.92 4.44
C PHE A 175 -3.66 25.45 4.33
N PRO A 176 -2.74 25.98 3.47
CA PRO A 176 -2.61 27.40 3.21
C PRO A 176 -3.76 27.98 2.36
N SER A 177 -4.68 27.16 1.85
CA SER A 177 -5.87 27.60 1.13
C SER A 177 -7.05 26.64 1.31
N GLN A 178 -8.27 27.17 1.17
CA GLN A 178 -9.49 26.38 1.23
C GLN A 178 -9.57 25.35 0.08
N ALA A 179 -9.10 25.70 -1.12
CA ALA A 179 -9.09 24.80 -2.28
C ALA A 179 -8.24 23.54 -2.04
N LEU A 180 -7.06 23.68 -1.43
CA LEU A 180 -6.22 22.53 -1.07
C LEU A 180 -6.85 21.65 0.02
N LEU A 181 -7.58 22.25 0.96
CA LEU A 181 -8.33 21.48 1.95
C LEU A 181 -9.46 20.69 1.29
N GLU A 182 -10.24 21.31 0.40
CA GLU A 182 -11.33 20.64 -0.32
C GLU A 182 -10.82 19.51 -1.20
N GLU A 183 -9.74 19.72 -1.93
CA GLU A 183 -9.06 18.67 -2.70
C GLU A 183 -8.64 17.50 -1.81
N HIS A 184 -8.03 17.78 -0.67
CA HIS A 184 -7.61 16.74 0.28
C HIS A 184 -8.80 15.98 0.87
N LEU A 185 -9.88 16.68 1.27
CA LEU A 185 -11.08 16.04 1.79
C LEU A 185 -11.76 15.16 0.74
N HIS A 186 -11.84 15.64 -0.51
CA HIS A 186 -12.34 14.82 -1.62
C HIS A 186 -11.50 13.55 -1.82
N MET A 187 -10.16 13.68 -1.78
CA MET A 187 -9.26 12.52 -1.85
C MET A 187 -9.50 11.52 -0.71
N LEU A 188 -9.74 12.00 0.53
CA LEU A 188 -10.06 11.13 1.67
C LEU A 188 -11.41 10.43 1.51
N GLU A 189 -12.43 11.10 0.96
CA GLU A 189 -13.74 10.50 0.67
C GLU A 189 -13.63 9.45 -0.43
N GLU A 190 -12.90 9.74 -1.51
CA GLU A 190 -12.60 8.74 -2.55
C GLU A 190 -11.85 7.53 -1.98
N ALA A 191 -10.84 7.75 -1.12
CA ALA A 191 -10.10 6.68 -0.48
C ALA A 191 -11.02 5.76 0.34
N LYS A 192 -11.96 6.35 1.12
CA LYS A 192 -12.99 5.58 1.85
C LYS A 192 -13.95 4.84 0.93
N ALA A 193 -14.33 5.44 -0.20
CA ALA A 193 -15.21 4.82 -1.18
C ALA A 193 -14.52 3.64 -1.90
N ARG A 194 -13.20 3.72 -2.10
CA ARG A 194 -12.37 2.72 -2.78
C ARG A 194 -11.79 1.66 -1.85
N ASP A 195 -12.00 1.75 -0.53
CA ASP A 195 -11.44 0.80 0.46
C ASP A 195 -11.68 -0.65 0.02
N HIS A 196 -10.58 -1.40 -0.15
CA HIS A 196 -10.59 -2.78 -0.65
C HIS A 196 -11.41 -3.72 0.22
N ARG A 197 -11.54 -3.46 1.54
CA ARG A 197 -12.35 -4.27 2.46
C ARG A 197 -13.84 -4.12 2.15
N LYS A 198 -14.29 -2.89 1.87
CA LYS A 198 -15.66 -2.57 1.48
C LYS A 198 -15.96 -3.12 0.09
N LEU A 199 -15.12 -2.79 -0.90
CA LEU A 199 -15.30 -3.22 -2.29
C LEU A 199 -15.14 -4.73 -2.45
N GLY A 200 -14.15 -5.33 -1.77
CA GLY A 200 -13.92 -6.77 -1.81
C GLY A 200 -15.12 -7.57 -1.30
N LYS A 201 -15.73 -7.11 -0.19
CA LYS A 201 -16.98 -7.69 0.33
C LYS A 201 -18.15 -7.50 -0.65
N GLN A 202 -18.31 -6.27 -1.19
CA GLN A 202 -19.39 -5.94 -2.14
C GLN A 202 -19.30 -6.78 -3.42
N LEU A 203 -18.09 -6.98 -3.95
CA LEU A 203 -17.83 -7.72 -5.18
C LEU A 203 -17.72 -9.25 -4.96
N GLY A 204 -17.81 -9.72 -3.71
CA GLY A 204 -17.69 -11.14 -3.39
C GLY A 204 -16.30 -11.72 -3.67
N LEU A 205 -15.22 -10.95 -3.41
CA LEU A 205 -13.86 -11.38 -3.70
C LEU A 205 -13.20 -12.10 -2.54
N PHE A 206 -13.35 -11.61 -1.32
CA PHE A 206 -12.80 -12.21 -0.11
C PHE A 206 -13.61 -11.85 1.12
N MET A 207 -13.36 -12.59 2.19
CA MET A 207 -13.89 -12.29 3.52
C MET A 207 -12.78 -12.39 4.58
N LEU A 208 -12.98 -11.71 5.68
CA LEU A 208 -12.19 -11.81 6.90
C LEU A 208 -13.07 -12.40 7.99
N SER A 209 -12.52 -13.29 8.81
CA SER A 209 -13.23 -13.97 9.88
C SER A 209 -12.49 -13.85 11.21
N GLU A 210 -13.22 -13.91 12.31
CA GLU A 210 -12.63 -13.89 13.67
C GLU A 210 -11.84 -15.18 13.96
N GLU A 211 -12.24 -16.31 13.33
CA GLU A 211 -11.54 -17.59 13.44
C GLU A 211 -10.15 -17.58 12.78
N GLY A 212 -9.91 -16.60 11.89
CA GLY A 212 -8.64 -16.44 11.18
C GLY A 212 -8.21 -14.98 11.10
N THR A 213 -7.99 -14.33 12.25
CA THR A 213 -7.57 -12.93 12.29
C THR A 213 -6.26 -12.71 11.52
N GLY A 214 -6.32 -11.93 10.44
CA GLY A 214 -5.19 -11.68 9.54
C GLY A 214 -4.95 -12.78 8.49
N LEU A 215 -5.86 -13.76 8.37
CA LEU A 215 -5.84 -14.82 7.38
C LEU A 215 -7.04 -14.61 6.42
N PRO A 216 -6.84 -14.11 5.20
CA PRO A 216 -7.94 -13.80 4.28
C PRO A 216 -8.50 -15.06 3.63
N PHE A 217 -9.84 -15.16 3.56
CA PHE A 217 -10.54 -16.22 2.84
C PHE A 217 -10.95 -15.70 1.46
N PHE A 218 -10.41 -16.28 0.39
CA PHE A 218 -10.81 -15.93 -0.97
C PHE A 218 -12.12 -16.64 -1.36
N LEU A 219 -13.07 -15.87 -1.86
CA LEU A 219 -14.33 -16.37 -2.39
C LEU A 219 -14.19 -16.75 -3.88
N PRO A 220 -15.16 -17.43 -4.52
CA PRO A 220 -15.01 -17.92 -5.89
C PRO A 220 -14.56 -16.84 -6.89
N LYS A 221 -15.18 -15.64 -6.89
CA LYS A 221 -14.79 -14.53 -7.77
C LYS A 221 -13.38 -14.01 -7.45
N GLY A 222 -13.00 -14.00 -6.17
CA GLY A 222 -11.66 -13.64 -5.74
C GLY A 222 -10.61 -14.66 -6.18
N MET A 223 -10.94 -15.95 -6.16
CA MET A 223 -10.05 -16.99 -6.68
C MET A 223 -9.85 -16.89 -8.19
N VAL A 224 -10.88 -16.51 -8.96
CA VAL A 224 -10.74 -16.23 -10.39
C VAL A 224 -9.74 -15.09 -10.60
N LEU A 225 -9.89 -13.96 -9.89
CA LEU A 225 -8.97 -12.83 -9.94
C LEU A 225 -7.54 -13.22 -9.59
N LYS A 226 -7.37 -13.96 -8.47
CA LYS A 226 -6.07 -14.47 -8.01
C LYS A 226 -5.41 -15.35 -9.06
N ASN A 227 -6.14 -16.30 -9.63
CA ASN A 227 -5.63 -17.23 -10.65
C ASN A 227 -5.19 -16.49 -11.93
N ILE A 228 -5.95 -15.50 -12.38
CA ILE A 228 -5.55 -14.67 -13.55
C ILE A 228 -4.19 -14.01 -13.30
N LEU A 229 -3.96 -13.46 -12.10
CA LEU A 229 -2.67 -12.85 -11.73
C LEU A 229 -1.54 -13.89 -11.68
N LEU A 230 -1.80 -15.06 -11.09
CA LEU A 230 -0.82 -16.15 -10.99
C LEU A 230 -0.47 -16.72 -12.37
N ASP A 231 -1.44 -16.85 -13.26
CA ASP A 231 -1.22 -17.35 -14.63
C ASP A 231 -0.46 -16.31 -15.48
N TYR A 232 -0.76 -15.02 -15.31
CA TYR A 232 0.02 -13.94 -15.90
C TYR A 232 1.48 -13.98 -15.41
N TRP A 233 1.70 -14.15 -14.12
CA TRP A 233 3.02 -14.30 -13.53
C TRP A 233 3.76 -15.51 -14.10
N ARG A 234 3.11 -16.70 -14.16
CA ARG A 234 3.71 -17.91 -14.74
C ARG A 234 4.13 -17.74 -16.19
N ALA A 235 3.27 -17.12 -17.00
CA ALA A 235 3.56 -16.87 -18.40
C ALA A 235 4.81 -16.00 -18.59
N LEU A 236 4.93 -14.90 -17.81
CA LEU A 236 6.10 -14.02 -17.84
C LEU A 236 7.36 -14.73 -17.36
N HIS A 237 7.28 -15.46 -16.25
CA HIS A 237 8.43 -16.16 -15.67
C HIS A 237 8.95 -17.28 -16.59
N LYS A 238 8.04 -18.04 -17.19
CA LYS A 238 8.41 -19.04 -18.19
C LYS A 238 9.15 -18.42 -19.38
N LYS A 239 8.67 -17.27 -19.88
CA LYS A 239 9.33 -16.53 -20.98
C LYS A 239 10.71 -15.99 -20.57
N ALA A 240 10.87 -15.59 -19.29
CA ALA A 240 12.13 -15.10 -18.74
C ALA A 240 13.08 -16.23 -18.26
N GLY A 241 12.75 -17.50 -18.51
CA GLY A 241 13.61 -18.67 -18.22
C GLY A 241 13.65 -19.07 -16.75
N TYR A 242 12.63 -18.74 -15.96
CA TYR A 242 12.49 -19.22 -14.59
C TYR A 242 11.93 -20.64 -14.55
N GLN A 243 12.39 -21.40 -13.56
CA GLN A 243 11.89 -22.73 -13.21
C GLN A 243 11.01 -22.61 -11.97
N GLU A 244 9.75 -23.01 -12.07
CA GLU A 244 8.82 -22.96 -10.92
C GLU A 244 9.11 -24.15 -10.01
N ILE A 245 9.25 -23.87 -8.70
CA ILE A 245 9.46 -24.85 -7.63
C ILE A 245 8.37 -24.70 -6.57
N SER A 246 8.28 -25.67 -5.66
CA SER A 246 7.47 -25.58 -4.47
C SER A 246 8.22 -26.17 -3.29
N THR A 247 8.33 -25.42 -2.20
CA THR A 247 8.97 -25.86 -0.96
C THR A 247 7.96 -26.07 0.17
N PRO A 248 8.21 -27.01 1.11
CA PRO A 248 7.28 -27.26 2.21
C PRO A 248 7.02 -26.02 3.06
N ILE A 249 5.81 -25.92 3.60
CA ILE A 249 5.39 -24.82 4.48
C ILE A 249 6.07 -24.94 5.85
N MET A 250 6.16 -26.17 6.39
CA MET A 250 6.82 -26.46 7.67
C MET A 250 8.17 -27.09 7.45
N LEU A 251 9.20 -26.55 8.11
CA LEU A 251 10.57 -27.02 8.06
C LEU A 251 11.20 -27.03 9.45
N ASP A 252 12.15 -27.94 9.66
CA ASP A 252 12.87 -28.16 10.91
C ASP A 252 13.61 -26.89 11.36
N ARG A 253 13.63 -26.62 12.66
CA ARG A 253 14.31 -25.48 13.30
C ARG A 253 15.77 -25.33 12.86
N ARG A 254 16.52 -26.42 12.70
CA ARG A 254 17.93 -26.39 12.30
C ARG A 254 18.16 -25.65 10.97
N LEU A 255 17.18 -25.72 10.05
CA LEU A 255 17.26 -24.97 8.79
C LEU A 255 17.21 -23.45 9.02
N TRP A 256 16.39 -23.03 9.97
CA TRP A 256 16.21 -21.63 10.33
C TRP A 256 17.39 -21.08 11.13
N GLU A 257 18.02 -21.90 11.97
CA GLU A 257 19.29 -21.59 12.64
C GLU A 257 20.42 -21.46 11.63
N LEU A 258 20.55 -22.43 10.68
CA LEU A 258 21.54 -22.38 9.63
C LEU A 258 21.44 -21.11 8.78
N SER A 259 20.23 -20.69 8.44
CA SER A 259 19.98 -19.51 7.61
C SER A 259 20.06 -18.17 8.38
N GLY A 260 20.11 -18.18 9.72
CA GLY A 260 20.09 -16.99 10.57
C GLY A 260 18.70 -16.43 10.86
N HIS A 261 17.65 -16.97 10.25
CA HIS A 261 16.29 -16.50 10.51
C HIS A 261 15.84 -16.72 11.96
N TRP A 262 16.36 -17.76 12.62
CA TRP A 262 16.03 -18.03 14.01
C TRP A 262 16.54 -16.96 14.98
N GLU A 263 17.66 -16.32 14.69
CA GLU A 263 18.26 -15.27 15.50
C GLU A 263 17.63 -13.90 15.20
N HIS A 264 17.48 -13.57 13.91
CA HIS A 264 17.09 -12.21 13.47
C HIS A 264 15.60 -12.06 13.13
N TYR A 265 14.83 -13.16 13.06
CA TYR A 265 13.43 -13.12 12.61
C TYR A 265 12.46 -13.94 13.46
N ARG A 266 12.91 -14.44 14.62
CA ARG A 266 12.17 -15.38 15.49
C ARG A 266 10.79 -14.86 15.92
N GLU A 267 10.67 -13.59 16.25
CA GLU A 267 9.42 -12.97 16.70
C GLU A 267 8.31 -12.98 15.63
N LYS A 268 8.70 -13.03 14.37
CA LYS A 268 7.79 -13.09 13.22
C LYS A 268 7.43 -14.53 12.80
N MET A 269 7.96 -15.55 13.48
CA MET A 269 7.77 -16.95 13.10
C MET A 269 6.73 -17.64 13.97
N TYR A 270 5.88 -18.47 13.33
CA TYR A 270 5.06 -19.44 14.03
C TYR A 270 5.82 -20.75 14.17
N THR A 271 5.83 -21.33 15.37
CA THR A 271 6.51 -22.60 15.67
C THR A 271 5.56 -23.65 16.21
N THR A 272 5.90 -24.91 16.00
CA THR A 272 5.16 -26.07 16.50
C THR A 272 6.12 -27.21 16.84
N LEU A 273 5.64 -28.20 17.58
CA LEU A 273 6.35 -29.42 17.88
C LEU A 273 5.79 -30.55 17.01
N MET A 274 6.68 -31.32 16.38
CA MET A 274 6.34 -32.52 15.64
C MET A 274 7.34 -33.62 16.01
N ASP A 275 6.85 -34.76 16.51
CA ASP A 275 7.66 -35.89 16.98
C ASP A 275 8.78 -35.52 17.98
N GLY A 276 8.52 -34.51 18.82
CA GLY A 276 9.47 -34.01 19.81
C GLY A 276 10.53 -33.04 19.26
N ALA A 277 10.53 -32.75 17.98
CA ALA A 277 11.38 -31.74 17.33
C ALA A 277 10.64 -30.44 17.09
N GLU A 278 11.35 -29.32 17.15
CA GLU A 278 10.77 -27.99 16.88
C GLU A 278 10.81 -27.68 15.38
N TYR A 279 9.67 -27.32 14.85
CA TYR A 279 9.46 -26.89 13.46
C TYR A 279 8.98 -25.45 13.42
N ALA A 280 9.23 -24.76 12.30
CA ALA A 280 8.62 -23.46 12.04
C ALA A 280 7.87 -23.46 10.70
N ILE A 281 6.78 -22.71 10.67
CA ILE A 281 6.09 -22.35 9.44
C ILE A 281 6.93 -21.29 8.73
N LYS A 282 7.21 -21.48 7.46
CA LYS A 282 8.15 -20.61 6.71
C LYS A 282 7.68 -19.16 6.66
N PRO A 283 8.50 -18.20 7.14
CA PRO A 283 8.27 -16.77 6.97
C PRO A 283 8.80 -16.24 5.64
N MET A 284 9.71 -17.04 5.00
CA MET A 284 10.38 -16.76 3.73
C MET A 284 10.71 -18.09 3.02
N SER A 285 10.85 -18.07 1.70
CA SER A 285 11.11 -19.27 0.89
C SER A 285 12.60 -19.55 0.66
N CYS A 286 13.49 -18.60 0.96
CA CYS A 286 14.93 -18.68 0.65
C CYS A 286 15.65 -19.92 1.18
N PRO A 287 15.48 -20.40 2.43
CA PRO A 287 16.14 -21.61 2.88
C PRO A 287 15.69 -22.87 2.13
N GLY A 288 14.42 -22.92 1.72
CA GLY A 288 13.90 -24.00 0.87
C GLY A 288 14.53 -24.01 -0.52
N ALA A 289 14.65 -22.85 -1.16
CA ALA A 289 15.32 -22.70 -2.45
C ALA A 289 16.80 -23.12 -2.40
N MET A 290 17.49 -22.82 -1.29
CA MET A 290 18.87 -23.28 -1.05
C MET A 290 18.98 -24.81 -1.04
N LEU A 291 18.03 -25.51 -0.42
CA LEU A 291 18.00 -26.98 -0.43
C LEU A 291 17.79 -27.52 -1.84
N VAL A 292 16.90 -26.90 -2.63
CA VAL A 292 16.68 -27.27 -4.03
C VAL A 292 17.93 -27.03 -4.88
N TYR A 293 18.62 -25.90 -4.70
CA TYR A 293 19.89 -25.63 -5.39
C TYR A 293 20.92 -26.73 -5.15
N LYS A 294 21.06 -27.18 -3.90
CA LYS A 294 22.08 -28.16 -3.45
C LYS A 294 21.76 -29.60 -3.82
N GLN A 295 20.57 -29.90 -4.34
CA GLN A 295 20.18 -31.27 -4.69
C GLN A 295 21.12 -31.91 -5.74
N GLU A 296 21.68 -31.07 -6.63
CA GLU A 296 22.56 -31.53 -7.71
C GLU A 296 23.88 -30.76 -7.73
N PRO A 297 25.00 -31.36 -8.16
CA PRO A 297 26.22 -30.62 -8.43
C PRO A 297 25.98 -29.57 -9.53
N ARG A 298 26.45 -28.36 -9.31
CA ARG A 298 26.30 -27.25 -10.26
C ARG A 298 27.62 -26.88 -10.92
N SER A 299 27.55 -26.36 -12.14
CA SER A 299 28.70 -25.76 -12.83
C SER A 299 28.34 -24.38 -13.34
N TYR A 300 29.33 -23.58 -13.68
CA TYR A 300 29.14 -22.25 -14.27
C TYR A 300 28.20 -22.25 -15.50
N ARG A 301 28.12 -23.38 -16.23
CA ARG A 301 27.28 -23.55 -17.42
C ARG A 301 25.79 -23.64 -17.08
N SER A 302 25.44 -24.01 -15.84
CA SER A 302 24.06 -24.08 -15.36
C SER A 302 23.61 -22.80 -14.67
N LEU A 303 24.47 -21.78 -14.63
CA LEU A 303 24.19 -20.47 -14.06
C LEU A 303 24.03 -19.41 -15.17
N PRO A 304 23.15 -18.41 -15.00
CA PRO A 304 22.30 -18.20 -13.84
C PRO A 304 21.15 -19.20 -13.76
N LEU A 305 20.92 -19.76 -12.54
CA LEU A 305 19.79 -20.62 -12.25
C LEU A 305 18.69 -19.79 -11.56
N ARG A 306 17.53 -19.67 -12.22
CA ARG A 306 16.39 -18.87 -11.73
C ARG A 306 15.29 -19.79 -11.22
N LEU A 307 15.17 -19.91 -9.89
CA LEU A 307 14.14 -20.70 -9.23
C LEU A 307 13.03 -19.76 -8.72
N ALA A 308 11.79 -19.97 -9.16
CA ALA A 308 10.65 -19.15 -8.80
C ALA A 308 9.62 -19.97 -8.02
N GLU A 309 8.97 -19.36 -7.04
CA GLU A 309 7.98 -20.02 -6.18
C GLU A 309 6.83 -19.07 -5.87
N LEU A 310 5.60 -19.52 -6.08
CA LEU A 310 4.42 -18.92 -5.48
C LEU A 310 4.29 -19.43 -4.04
N GLY A 311 5.15 -18.91 -3.17
CA GLY A 311 5.38 -19.44 -1.83
C GLY A 311 4.31 -18.95 -0.85
N LEU A 312 3.58 -19.89 -0.23
CA LEU A 312 2.70 -19.56 0.88
C LEU A 312 3.54 -19.36 2.14
N ILE A 313 3.60 -18.13 2.64
CA ILE A 313 4.36 -17.75 3.83
C ILE A 313 3.45 -17.24 4.95
N HIS A 314 3.93 -17.36 6.19
CA HIS A 314 3.21 -16.88 7.37
C HIS A 314 4.13 -16.02 8.23
N ARG A 315 3.60 -14.88 8.68
CA ARG A 315 4.32 -13.96 9.57
C ARG A 315 3.45 -13.58 10.75
N ASN A 316 3.97 -13.67 11.96
CA ASN A 316 3.28 -13.29 13.18
C ASN A 316 3.20 -11.76 13.32
N GLU A 317 2.38 -11.14 12.47
CA GLU A 317 2.11 -9.71 12.55
C GLU A 317 1.24 -9.38 13.77
N LYS A 318 1.54 -8.25 14.44
CA LYS A 318 0.76 -7.80 15.60
C LYS A 318 -0.67 -7.43 15.18
N SER A 319 -1.65 -7.72 16.03
CA SER A 319 -3.07 -7.49 15.71
C SER A 319 -3.39 -6.05 15.33
N GLY A 320 -2.75 -5.06 15.98
CA GLY A 320 -2.94 -3.63 15.69
C GLY A 320 -2.37 -3.17 14.35
N GLU A 321 -1.54 -3.99 13.69
CA GLU A 321 -0.94 -3.67 12.39
C GLU A 321 -1.71 -4.27 11.21
N LEU A 322 -2.66 -5.17 11.47
CA LEU A 322 -3.42 -5.86 10.43
C LEU A 322 -4.36 -4.90 9.69
N HIS A 323 -4.37 -4.98 8.35
CA HIS A 323 -5.19 -4.09 7.54
C HIS A 323 -5.68 -4.78 6.26
N GLY A 324 -6.83 -5.46 6.34
CA GLY A 324 -7.47 -6.14 5.20
C GLY A 324 -6.49 -7.07 4.47
N LEU A 325 -6.32 -6.88 3.16
CA LEU A 325 -5.33 -7.60 2.34
C LEU A 325 -3.96 -6.91 2.33
N MET A 326 -3.84 -5.67 2.82
CA MET A 326 -2.59 -4.89 2.76
C MET A 326 -1.55 -5.40 3.76
N ARG A 327 -1.99 -5.87 4.94
CA ARG A 327 -1.11 -6.47 5.96
C ARG A 327 -1.81 -7.65 6.60
N VAL A 328 -1.31 -8.81 6.30
CA VAL A 328 -1.89 -10.12 6.63
C VAL A 328 -0.87 -11.00 7.36
N ARG A 329 -1.34 -12.08 7.99
CA ARG A 329 -0.50 -13.09 8.64
C ARG A 329 -0.16 -14.27 7.73
N GLU A 330 -0.88 -14.43 6.63
CA GLU A 330 -0.65 -15.41 5.58
C GLU A 330 -0.73 -14.74 4.23
N CYS A 331 0.26 -14.94 3.38
CA CYS A 331 0.20 -14.47 1.99
C CYS A 331 0.96 -15.39 1.03
N THR A 332 0.54 -15.34 -0.23
CA THR A 332 1.28 -15.91 -1.34
C THR A 332 2.32 -14.90 -1.80
N GLN A 333 3.59 -15.21 -1.62
CA GLN A 333 4.71 -14.39 -2.10
C GLN A 333 5.12 -14.88 -3.49
N ASP A 334 5.25 -13.97 -4.45
CA ASP A 334 5.75 -14.26 -5.80
C ASP A 334 7.28 -14.25 -5.84
N ASP A 335 7.85 -15.14 -5.07
CA ASP A 335 9.26 -15.19 -4.74
C ASP A 335 10.10 -15.81 -5.86
N ALA A 336 11.34 -15.38 -6.02
CA ALA A 336 12.33 -16.14 -6.75
C ALA A 336 13.74 -15.87 -6.24
N HIS A 337 14.56 -16.89 -6.45
CA HIS A 337 15.96 -16.94 -6.05
C HIS A 337 16.82 -17.24 -7.27
N ILE A 338 17.72 -16.33 -7.60
CA ILE A 338 18.61 -16.44 -8.76
C ILE A 338 20.01 -16.72 -8.23
N PHE A 339 20.57 -17.86 -8.61
CA PHE A 339 21.94 -18.23 -8.29
C PHE A 339 22.82 -17.95 -9.50
N MET A 340 23.92 -17.22 -9.29
CA MET A 340 24.72 -16.72 -10.39
C MET A 340 26.20 -16.60 -10.05
N THR A 341 27.02 -16.45 -11.08
CA THR A 341 28.44 -16.08 -10.96
C THR A 341 28.60 -14.58 -10.77
N PRO A 342 29.71 -14.07 -10.25
CA PRO A 342 29.94 -12.63 -10.02
C PRO A 342 29.78 -11.76 -11.27
N ASP A 343 30.17 -12.27 -12.44
CA ASP A 343 30.06 -11.55 -13.73
C ASP A 343 28.62 -11.43 -14.23
N GLN A 344 27.68 -12.27 -13.75
CA GLN A 344 26.27 -12.26 -14.15
C GLN A 344 25.41 -11.31 -13.32
N VAL A 345 25.91 -10.80 -12.17
CA VAL A 345 25.12 -9.99 -11.20
C VAL A 345 24.47 -8.78 -11.84
N MET A 346 25.24 -8.03 -12.60
CA MET A 346 24.76 -6.80 -13.24
C MET A 346 23.61 -7.06 -14.22
N ASP A 347 23.73 -8.11 -15.04
CA ASP A 347 22.73 -8.43 -16.04
C ASP A 347 21.46 -8.98 -15.39
N GLU A 348 21.59 -9.79 -14.33
CA GLU A 348 20.42 -10.32 -13.62
C GLU A 348 19.64 -9.23 -12.88
N ILE A 349 20.30 -8.24 -12.26
CA ILE A 349 19.60 -7.11 -11.64
C ILE A 349 18.83 -6.30 -12.72
N LYS A 350 19.45 -6.04 -13.88
CA LYS A 350 18.79 -5.34 -15.00
C LYS A 350 17.59 -6.12 -15.54
N ASN A 351 17.73 -7.44 -15.70
CA ASN A 351 16.66 -8.32 -16.18
C ASN A 351 15.46 -8.28 -15.22
N VAL A 352 15.70 -8.34 -13.91
CA VAL A 352 14.65 -8.26 -12.90
C VAL A 352 13.99 -6.88 -12.88
N ALA A 353 14.77 -5.79 -12.93
CA ALA A 353 14.24 -4.43 -12.99
C ALA A 353 13.35 -4.23 -14.23
N GLY A 354 13.77 -4.73 -15.41
CA GLY A 354 12.96 -4.70 -16.62
C GLY A 354 11.69 -5.55 -16.54
N LEU A 355 11.73 -6.68 -15.82
CA LEU A 355 10.54 -7.50 -15.58
C LEU A 355 9.54 -6.79 -14.65
N ILE A 356 10.01 -6.13 -13.60
CA ILE A 356 9.20 -5.30 -12.70
C ILE A 356 8.53 -4.18 -13.49
N ASP A 357 9.29 -3.44 -14.30
CA ASP A 357 8.78 -2.34 -15.12
C ASP A 357 7.67 -2.83 -16.08
N THR A 358 7.88 -3.97 -16.77
CA THR A 358 6.91 -4.60 -17.65
C THR A 358 5.60 -4.92 -16.92
N VAL A 359 5.69 -5.46 -15.70
CA VAL A 359 4.51 -5.81 -14.90
C VAL A 359 3.78 -4.54 -14.47
N TYR A 360 4.47 -3.56 -13.92
CA TYR A 360 3.82 -2.36 -13.40
C TYR A 360 3.19 -1.52 -14.52
N ALA A 361 3.83 -1.45 -15.69
CA ALA A 361 3.26 -0.82 -16.88
C ALA A 361 1.95 -1.49 -17.34
N LYS A 362 1.83 -2.83 -17.27
CA LYS A 362 0.59 -3.56 -17.64
C LYS A 362 -0.61 -3.15 -16.77
N PHE A 363 -0.37 -2.81 -15.49
CA PHE A 363 -1.42 -2.37 -14.57
C PHE A 363 -1.57 -0.84 -14.51
N GLY A 364 -0.73 -0.08 -15.22
CA GLY A 364 -0.77 1.39 -15.26
C GLY A 364 -0.20 2.05 -14.00
N PHE A 365 0.69 1.37 -13.26
CA PHE A 365 1.33 1.93 -12.07
C PHE A 365 2.58 2.74 -12.42
N ALA A 366 2.67 3.94 -11.84
CA ALA A 366 3.94 4.62 -11.67
C ALA A 366 4.63 4.11 -10.38
N TYR A 367 5.96 4.19 -10.32
CA TYR A 367 6.72 3.77 -9.14
C TYR A 367 7.97 4.65 -8.94
N HIS A 368 8.53 4.60 -7.74
CA HIS A 368 9.88 5.07 -7.43
C HIS A 368 10.68 3.96 -6.77
N VAL A 369 12.00 4.11 -6.74
CA VAL A 369 12.90 3.10 -6.20
C VAL A 369 13.66 3.67 -5.01
N GLU A 370 13.80 2.87 -3.96
CA GLU A 370 14.65 3.16 -2.80
C GLU A 370 15.76 2.11 -2.69
N LEU A 371 16.99 2.56 -2.49
CA LEU A 371 18.14 1.70 -2.18
C LEU A 371 18.35 1.70 -0.68
N SER A 372 18.00 0.59 -0.03
CA SER A 372 18.13 0.38 1.40
C SER A 372 19.49 -0.21 1.74
N THR A 373 20.23 0.45 2.64
CA THR A 373 21.58 0.08 3.02
C THR A 373 21.64 -0.79 4.28
N GLN A 374 22.84 -1.06 4.79
CA GLN A 374 23.09 -1.96 5.91
C GLN A 374 22.38 -1.52 7.21
N PRO A 375 21.53 -2.39 7.83
CA PRO A 375 20.97 -2.13 9.15
C PRO A 375 21.98 -2.44 10.27
N GLU A 376 21.70 -1.95 11.49
CA GLU A 376 22.54 -2.22 12.67
C GLU A 376 22.62 -3.73 12.98
N ASP A 377 21.47 -4.44 12.92
CA ASP A 377 21.40 -5.90 13.09
C ASP A 377 21.54 -6.60 11.73
N SER A 378 22.77 -6.92 11.36
CA SER A 378 23.10 -7.54 10.08
C SER A 378 24.24 -8.56 10.17
N ILE A 379 24.26 -9.48 9.22
CA ILE A 379 25.33 -10.49 9.07
C ILE A 379 26.26 -10.13 7.89
N GLY A 380 27.50 -10.64 7.93
CA GLY A 380 28.48 -10.43 6.87
C GLY A 380 29.50 -9.34 7.17
N SER A 381 30.49 -9.20 6.31
CA SER A 381 31.53 -8.20 6.45
C SER A 381 31.11 -6.84 5.85
N ALA A 382 31.66 -5.73 6.35
CA ALA A 382 31.43 -4.42 5.77
C ALA A 382 31.84 -4.36 4.28
N GLN A 383 32.86 -5.15 3.88
CA GLN A 383 33.29 -5.22 2.49
C GLN A 383 32.25 -5.91 1.59
N ASP A 384 31.60 -6.99 2.05
CA ASP A 384 30.55 -7.67 1.30
C ASP A 384 29.35 -6.72 1.11
N TRP A 385 28.99 -5.97 2.18
CA TRP A 385 27.90 -4.97 2.13
C TRP A 385 28.19 -3.85 1.15
N GLU A 386 29.42 -3.31 1.14
CA GLU A 386 29.81 -2.27 0.20
C GLU A 386 29.79 -2.77 -1.25
N LEU A 387 30.34 -3.99 -1.51
CA LEU A 387 30.30 -4.59 -2.84
C LEU A 387 28.87 -4.83 -3.34
N ALA A 388 28.00 -5.35 -2.48
CA ALA A 388 26.60 -5.57 -2.82
C ALA A 388 25.84 -4.25 -3.10
N THR A 389 26.05 -3.24 -2.24
CA THR A 389 25.42 -1.92 -2.39
C THR A 389 25.88 -1.26 -3.68
N GLN A 390 27.19 -1.31 -3.98
CA GLN A 390 27.74 -0.74 -5.21
C GLN A 390 27.25 -1.45 -6.47
N ALA A 391 27.06 -2.77 -6.42
CA ALA A 391 26.47 -3.53 -7.54
C ALA A 391 25.03 -3.07 -7.83
N LEU A 392 24.20 -2.91 -6.80
CA LEU A 392 22.83 -2.39 -6.94
C LEU A 392 22.81 -0.97 -7.51
N ARG A 393 23.65 -0.06 -6.99
CA ARG A 393 23.79 1.32 -7.52
C ARG A 393 24.16 1.32 -9.01
N SER A 394 25.22 0.59 -9.35
CA SER A 394 25.72 0.53 -10.73
C SER A 394 24.67 -0.02 -11.70
N ALA A 395 23.83 -0.97 -11.24
CA ALA A 395 22.76 -1.51 -12.06
C ALA A 395 21.65 -0.48 -12.30
N MET A 396 21.24 0.27 -11.27
CA MET A 396 20.22 1.34 -11.43
C MET A 396 20.71 2.47 -12.30
N ASP A 397 21.96 2.92 -12.11
CA ASP A 397 22.60 3.94 -12.95
C ASP A 397 22.64 3.50 -14.42
N ALA A 398 23.02 2.23 -14.66
CA ALA A 398 23.07 1.67 -16.02
C ALA A 398 21.67 1.49 -16.66
N CYS A 399 20.61 1.32 -15.87
CA CYS A 399 19.22 1.30 -16.35
C CYS A 399 18.66 2.72 -16.52
N GLY A 400 19.31 3.76 -16.01
CA GLY A 400 18.77 5.12 -15.98
C GLY A 400 17.55 5.27 -15.05
N ILE A 401 17.41 4.40 -14.05
CA ILE A 401 16.33 4.44 -13.07
C ILE A 401 16.78 5.26 -11.86
N PRO A 402 16.13 6.41 -11.57
CA PRO A 402 16.45 7.21 -10.40
C PRO A 402 16.04 6.48 -9.12
N TYR A 403 16.83 6.61 -8.07
CA TYR A 403 16.57 6.02 -6.76
C TYR A 403 16.90 6.97 -5.62
N LEU A 404 16.25 6.77 -4.48
CA LEU A 404 16.54 7.44 -3.21
C LEU A 404 17.35 6.50 -2.33
N ILE A 405 18.20 7.05 -1.47
CA ILE A 405 18.92 6.25 -0.45
C ILE A 405 18.04 6.18 0.81
N ASN A 406 17.78 4.96 1.27
CA ASN A 406 17.13 4.68 2.55
C ASN A 406 18.16 4.00 3.47
N GLU A 407 18.75 4.79 4.37
CA GLU A 407 19.84 4.30 5.22
C GLU A 407 19.30 3.37 6.31
N GLY A 408 19.96 2.21 6.46
CA GLY A 408 19.70 1.26 7.55
C GLY A 408 18.46 0.39 7.40
N ASP A 409 17.76 0.41 6.25
CA ASP A 409 16.54 -0.39 6.02
C ASP A 409 16.77 -1.66 5.17
N GLY A 410 18.02 -2.08 5.00
CA GLY A 410 18.38 -3.33 4.31
C GLY A 410 17.87 -4.57 5.03
N ALA A 411 17.87 -5.72 4.33
CA ALA A 411 17.64 -7.00 5.00
C ALA A 411 18.85 -7.36 5.86
N PHE A 412 18.68 -8.21 6.88
CA PHE A 412 19.80 -8.59 7.75
C PHE A 412 20.96 -9.30 6.99
N TYR A 413 20.72 -9.80 5.79
CA TYR A 413 21.67 -10.54 4.96
C TYR A 413 22.16 -9.79 3.71
N GLY A 414 21.60 -8.61 3.38
CA GLY A 414 22.04 -7.84 2.21
C GLY A 414 21.23 -6.58 1.92
N PRO A 415 21.81 -5.66 1.12
CA PRO A 415 21.12 -4.46 0.67
C PRO A 415 20.00 -4.78 -0.31
N LYS A 416 19.04 -3.88 -0.43
CA LYS A 416 17.86 -4.09 -1.29
C LYS A 416 17.48 -2.84 -2.09
N LEU A 417 16.88 -3.08 -3.25
CA LEU A 417 16.13 -2.09 -4.03
C LEU A 417 14.65 -2.35 -3.80
N ASP A 418 13.95 -1.39 -3.21
CA ASP A 418 12.52 -1.44 -2.99
C ASP A 418 11.79 -0.61 -4.02
N PHE A 419 10.82 -1.22 -4.72
CA PHE A 419 9.99 -0.59 -5.72
C PHE A 419 8.65 -0.23 -5.09
N HIS A 420 8.41 1.06 -4.94
CA HIS A 420 7.21 1.62 -4.33
C HIS A 420 6.21 2.02 -5.40
N LEU A 421 5.12 1.28 -5.50
CA LEU A 421 4.02 1.59 -6.41
C LEU A 421 3.27 2.83 -5.94
N LYS A 422 2.92 3.71 -6.87
CA LYS A 422 2.01 4.83 -6.63
C LYS A 422 0.62 4.48 -7.16
N ASP A 423 -0.36 4.42 -6.27
CA ASP A 423 -1.74 4.15 -6.66
C ASP A 423 -2.44 5.41 -7.24
N SER A 424 -3.67 5.24 -7.74
CA SER A 424 -4.48 6.33 -8.31
C SER A 424 -4.83 7.45 -7.33
N MET A 425 -4.63 7.21 -6.02
CA MET A 425 -4.85 8.19 -4.95
C MET A 425 -3.54 8.82 -4.45
N GLY A 426 -2.43 8.54 -5.12
CA GLY A 426 -1.11 9.07 -4.79
C GLY A 426 -0.41 8.41 -3.59
N ARG A 427 -0.98 7.35 -2.99
CA ARG A 427 -0.35 6.58 -1.90
C ARG A 427 0.71 5.65 -2.47
N THR A 428 1.75 5.40 -1.70
CA THR A 428 2.86 4.52 -2.09
C THR A 428 2.80 3.19 -1.34
N TRP A 429 3.13 2.10 -2.06
CA TRP A 429 3.09 0.74 -1.56
C TRP A 429 4.33 -0.02 -1.98
N GLN A 430 5.16 -0.44 -1.03
CA GLN A 430 6.28 -1.33 -1.31
C GLN A 430 5.74 -2.69 -1.80
N CYS A 431 6.11 -3.05 -3.03
CA CYS A 431 5.73 -4.32 -3.66
C CYS A 431 6.94 -5.06 -4.20
N GLY A 432 7.55 -4.59 -5.29
CA GLY A 432 8.76 -5.21 -5.84
C GLY A 432 9.97 -4.99 -4.94
N THR A 433 10.81 -5.99 -4.86
CA THR A 433 12.09 -5.90 -4.13
C THR A 433 13.14 -6.75 -4.83
N ILE A 434 14.36 -6.25 -4.91
CA ILE A 434 15.56 -6.96 -5.36
C ILE A 434 16.58 -6.90 -4.22
N GLN A 435 17.01 -8.05 -3.71
CA GLN A 435 17.97 -8.15 -2.59
C GLN A 435 19.17 -8.97 -3.02
N LEU A 436 20.36 -8.43 -2.86
CA LEU A 436 21.59 -9.11 -3.23
C LEU A 436 22.24 -9.72 -1.98
N ASP A 437 22.45 -11.04 -2.01
CA ASP A 437 22.87 -11.84 -0.87
C ASP A 437 24.18 -12.58 -1.16
N PHE A 438 25.20 -12.25 -0.41
CA PHE A 438 26.51 -12.91 -0.39
C PHE A 438 26.68 -13.89 0.78
N GLN A 439 25.70 -13.98 1.69
CA GLN A 439 25.83 -14.66 2.98
C GLN A 439 25.21 -16.06 2.98
N LEU A 440 23.94 -16.19 2.59
CA LEU A 440 23.22 -17.45 2.64
C LEU A 440 23.90 -18.57 1.84
N PRO A 441 24.39 -18.36 0.60
CA PRO A 441 25.11 -19.41 -0.12
C PRO A 441 26.30 -19.97 0.65
N GLY A 442 27.03 -19.12 1.36
CA GLY A 442 28.15 -19.53 2.22
C GLY A 442 27.72 -20.31 3.44
N ARG A 443 26.68 -19.86 4.15
CA ARG A 443 26.13 -20.55 5.33
C ARG A 443 25.63 -21.95 5.00
N PHE A 444 25.03 -22.11 3.81
CA PHE A 444 24.57 -23.42 3.32
C PHE A 444 25.65 -24.29 2.65
N GLY A 445 26.87 -23.75 2.48
CA GLY A 445 27.93 -24.45 1.73
C GLY A 445 27.52 -24.73 0.28
N ALA A 446 26.86 -23.76 -0.36
CA ALA A 446 26.47 -23.87 -1.76
C ALA A 446 27.68 -23.58 -2.66
N GLU A 447 27.91 -24.44 -3.65
CA GLU A 447 29.06 -24.35 -4.54
C GLU A 447 28.65 -24.61 -6.00
N TYR A 448 29.49 -24.13 -6.92
CA TYR A 448 29.49 -24.51 -8.34
C TYR A 448 30.92 -24.71 -8.82
N ILE A 449 31.12 -25.51 -9.87
CA ILE A 449 32.41 -25.68 -10.51
C ILE A 449 32.60 -24.57 -11.54
N GLY A 450 33.66 -23.78 -11.37
CA GLY A 450 34.05 -22.70 -12.25
C GLY A 450 34.67 -23.16 -13.57
N THR A 451 35.01 -22.18 -14.42
CA THR A 451 35.77 -22.43 -15.68
C THR A 451 37.17 -22.93 -15.45
N ASP A 452 37.72 -22.66 -14.29
CA ASP A 452 39.04 -23.14 -13.79
C ASP A 452 39.01 -24.56 -13.24
N GLY A 453 37.83 -25.18 -13.14
CA GLY A 453 37.63 -26.49 -12.55
C GLY A 453 37.57 -26.51 -11.02
N GLU A 454 37.71 -25.37 -10.37
CA GLU A 454 37.66 -25.22 -8.92
C GLU A 454 36.24 -24.94 -8.42
N ARG A 455 36.06 -25.09 -7.10
CA ARG A 455 34.78 -24.84 -6.43
C ARG A 455 34.65 -23.37 -6.05
N HIS A 456 33.55 -22.75 -6.47
CA HIS A 456 33.23 -21.37 -6.16
C HIS A 456 31.88 -21.27 -5.48
N ARG A 457 31.68 -20.23 -4.68
CA ARG A 457 30.40 -19.89 -4.05
C ARG A 457 29.57 -19.06 -5.02
N PRO A 458 28.31 -19.42 -5.30
CA PRO A 458 27.42 -18.55 -6.07
C PRO A 458 27.01 -17.32 -5.27
N ILE A 459 26.65 -16.26 -5.98
CA ILE A 459 25.92 -15.12 -5.44
C ILE A 459 24.43 -15.43 -5.60
N MET A 460 23.61 -15.00 -4.63
CA MET A 460 22.17 -15.22 -4.64
C MET A 460 21.45 -13.86 -4.71
N LEU A 461 20.44 -13.78 -5.56
CA LEU A 461 19.57 -12.62 -5.65
C LEU A 461 18.15 -13.07 -5.32
N HIS A 462 17.57 -12.47 -4.29
CA HIS A 462 16.16 -12.64 -3.92
C HIS A 462 15.35 -11.56 -4.62
N ARG A 463 14.18 -11.91 -5.12
CA ARG A 463 13.31 -10.90 -5.70
C ARG A 463 11.84 -11.28 -5.63
N VAL A 464 11.01 -10.25 -5.51
CA VAL A 464 9.56 -10.30 -5.68
C VAL A 464 9.14 -9.17 -6.63
N ILE A 465 8.01 -9.34 -7.31
CA ILE A 465 7.43 -8.32 -8.22
C ILE A 465 6.14 -7.78 -7.62
N PHE A 466 5.18 -8.65 -7.32
CA PHE A 466 3.95 -8.28 -6.59
C PHE A 466 4.21 -8.08 -5.10
N GLY A 467 5.23 -8.74 -4.55
CA GLY A 467 5.48 -8.87 -3.12
C GLY A 467 4.55 -9.90 -2.50
N SER A 468 3.45 -9.47 -1.92
CA SER A 468 2.31 -10.31 -1.52
C SER A 468 1.21 -10.21 -2.57
N VAL A 469 0.77 -11.32 -3.12
CA VAL A 469 -0.34 -11.37 -4.09
C VAL A 469 -1.61 -10.81 -3.47
N GLU A 470 -1.86 -11.07 -2.19
CA GLU A 470 -2.99 -10.54 -1.44
C GLU A 470 -2.94 -9.01 -1.35
N ARG A 471 -1.78 -8.43 -0.99
CA ARG A 471 -1.57 -6.98 -0.98
C ARG A 471 -1.75 -6.38 -2.36
N PHE A 472 -1.19 -7.00 -3.38
CA PHE A 472 -1.31 -6.53 -4.75
C PHE A 472 -2.77 -6.53 -5.23
N ILE A 473 -3.56 -7.56 -4.90
CA ILE A 473 -5.00 -7.60 -5.15
C ILE A 473 -5.71 -6.46 -4.41
N GLY A 474 -5.37 -6.21 -3.13
CA GLY A 474 -5.90 -5.08 -2.37
C GLY A 474 -5.63 -3.74 -3.07
N ILE A 475 -4.39 -3.52 -3.53
CA ILE A 475 -4.00 -2.33 -4.29
C ILE A 475 -4.79 -2.22 -5.60
N LEU A 476 -4.95 -3.31 -6.34
CA LEU A 476 -5.73 -3.32 -7.59
C LEU A 476 -7.21 -2.98 -7.36
N ILE A 477 -7.83 -3.53 -6.29
CA ILE A 477 -9.22 -3.19 -5.93
C ILE A 477 -9.37 -1.69 -5.71
N GLU A 478 -8.45 -1.06 -4.97
CA GLU A 478 -8.48 0.37 -4.66
C GLU A 478 -8.10 1.23 -5.89
N HIS A 479 -7.07 0.82 -6.63
CA HIS A 479 -6.59 1.52 -7.83
C HIS A 479 -7.71 1.63 -8.89
N TYR A 480 -8.34 0.52 -9.22
CA TYR A 480 -9.45 0.49 -10.18
C TYR A 480 -10.81 0.84 -9.55
N GLY A 481 -10.89 1.05 -8.24
CA GLY A 481 -12.16 1.24 -7.53
C GLY A 481 -13.13 0.06 -7.77
N GLY A 482 -12.61 -1.16 -7.94
CA GLY A 482 -13.35 -2.38 -8.29
C GLY A 482 -13.78 -2.47 -9.76
N LYS A 483 -13.53 -1.45 -10.60
CA LYS A 483 -13.82 -1.47 -12.04
C LYS A 483 -12.64 -2.07 -12.81
N PHE A 484 -12.35 -3.34 -12.58
CA PHE A 484 -11.22 -4.01 -13.23
C PHE A 484 -11.26 -3.91 -14.77
N PRO A 485 -10.09 -3.86 -15.45
CA PRO A 485 -10.00 -4.09 -16.89
C PRO A 485 -10.66 -5.42 -17.28
N VAL A 486 -11.12 -5.54 -18.50
CA VAL A 486 -11.87 -6.73 -18.97
C VAL A 486 -11.11 -8.01 -18.70
N TRP A 487 -9.81 -8.06 -19.05
CA TRP A 487 -8.96 -9.24 -18.86
C TRP A 487 -8.82 -9.68 -17.41
N LEU A 488 -8.89 -8.74 -16.47
CA LEU A 488 -8.73 -8.99 -15.04
C LEU A 488 -10.07 -9.20 -14.31
N SER A 489 -11.20 -8.87 -14.95
CA SER A 489 -12.54 -8.97 -14.34
C SER A 489 -12.92 -10.43 -14.09
N PRO A 490 -13.33 -10.81 -12.85
CA PRO A 490 -13.80 -12.18 -12.56
C PRO A 490 -14.97 -12.61 -13.45
N VAL A 491 -15.88 -11.68 -13.73
CA VAL A 491 -16.99 -11.84 -14.67
C VAL A 491 -16.82 -10.77 -15.73
N GLN A 492 -16.65 -11.18 -16.99
CA GLN A 492 -16.47 -10.25 -18.13
C GLN A 492 -17.81 -9.86 -18.75
N VAL A 493 -18.73 -10.82 -18.84
CA VAL A 493 -20.06 -10.63 -19.42
C VAL A 493 -21.13 -11.16 -18.45
N LYS A 494 -22.17 -10.36 -18.17
CA LYS A 494 -23.36 -10.83 -17.44
C LYS A 494 -24.54 -10.88 -18.38
N LEU A 495 -25.12 -12.08 -18.55
CA LEU A 495 -26.30 -12.32 -19.38
C LEU A 495 -27.57 -12.06 -18.57
N LEU A 496 -28.42 -11.18 -19.08
CA LEU A 496 -29.63 -10.71 -18.42
C LEU A 496 -30.88 -11.02 -19.25
N PRO A 497 -31.45 -12.23 -19.14
CA PRO A 497 -32.70 -12.55 -19.82
C PRO A 497 -33.84 -11.72 -19.27
N VAL A 498 -34.69 -11.19 -20.18
CA VAL A 498 -35.88 -10.36 -19.85
C VAL A 498 -36.99 -11.19 -19.20
N SER A 499 -37.09 -12.45 -19.63
CA SER A 499 -38.10 -13.40 -19.11
C SER A 499 -37.61 -14.85 -19.20
N ASP A 500 -38.29 -15.76 -18.54
CA ASP A 500 -37.96 -17.19 -18.56
C ASP A 500 -38.01 -17.80 -19.95
N LYS A 501 -38.84 -17.25 -20.85
CA LYS A 501 -38.89 -17.69 -22.24
C LYS A 501 -37.58 -17.54 -22.98
N CYS A 502 -36.75 -16.57 -22.57
CA CYS A 502 -35.45 -16.29 -23.15
C CYS A 502 -34.32 -17.14 -22.53
N LEU A 503 -34.56 -17.86 -21.44
CA LEU A 503 -33.55 -18.68 -20.75
C LEU A 503 -32.91 -19.76 -21.65
N PRO A 504 -33.64 -20.50 -22.51
CA PRO A 504 -33.00 -21.49 -23.37
C PRO A 504 -32.00 -20.90 -24.35
N TYR A 505 -32.29 -19.71 -24.90
CA TYR A 505 -31.37 -18.99 -25.76
C TYR A 505 -30.19 -18.41 -24.98
N ALA A 506 -30.45 -17.80 -23.80
CA ALA A 506 -29.43 -17.26 -22.94
C ALA A 506 -28.39 -18.31 -22.49
N ARG A 507 -28.86 -19.57 -22.24
CA ARG A 507 -27.96 -20.70 -21.93
C ARG A 507 -27.05 -21.06 -23.11
N ARG A 508 -27.58 -21.07 -24.33
CA ARG A 508 -26.75 -21.29 -25.54
C ARG A 508 -25.70 -20.18 -25.72
N VAL A 509 -26.12 -18.93 -25.45
CA VAL A 509 -25.17 -17.81 -25.50
C VAL A 509 -24.09 -17.96 -24.43
N LEU A 510 -24.43 -18.40 -23.22
CA LEU A 510 -23.47 -18.71 -22.17
C LEU A 510 -22.47 -19.77 -22.61
N GLU A 511 -22.94 -20.88 -23.15
CA GLU A 511 -22.10 -21.96 -23.67
C GLU A 511 -21.12 -21.46 -24.75
N MET A 512 -21.59 -20.64 -25.71
CA MET A 512 -20.73 -20.04 -26.75
C MET A 512 -19.65 -19.13 -26.16
N LEU A 513 -19.97 -18.35 -25.13
CA LEU A 513 -19.01 -17.48 -24.44
C LEU A 513 -17.97 -18.30 -23.68
N GLU A 514 -18.41 -19.34 -22.94
CA GLU A 514 -17.54 -20.23 -22.17
C GLU A 514 -16.60 -21.04 -23.08
N GLU A 515 -17.10 -21.59 -24.21
CA GLU A 515 -16.29 -22.29 -25.22
C GLU A 515 -15.21 -21.38 -25.83
N ALA A 516 -15.50 -20.07 -25.96
CA ALA A 516 -14.53 -19.07 -26.40
C ALA A 516 -13.56 -18.59 -25.30
N GLY A 517 -13.70 -19.12 -24.08
CA GLY A 517 -12.86 -18.73 -22.93
C GLY A 517 -13.27 -17.42 -22.25
N VAL A 518 -14.46 -16.88 -22.56
CA VAL A 518 -15.00 -15.68 -21.91
C VAL A 518 -15.66 -16.05 -20.58
N ARG A 519 -15.30 -15.38 -19.50
CA ARG A 519 -15.90 -15.56 -18.18
C ARG A 519 -17.26 -14.88 -18.12
N ALA A 520 -18.32 -15.65 -18.32
CA ALA A 520 -19.68 -15.16 -18.35
C ALA A 520 -20.51 -15.69 -17.18
N GLU A 521 -21.53 -14.96 -16.78
CA GLU A 521 -22.49 -15.34 -15.73
C GLU A 521 -23.93 -15.09 -16.23
N LEU A 522 -24.81 -16.08 -16.05
CA LEU A 522 -26.22 -15.97 -16.43
C LEU A 522 -27.07 -15.68 -15.20
N ASP A 523 -27.81 -14.57 -15.20
CA ASP A 523 -28.75 -14.22 -14.15
C ASP A 523 -30.11 -14.91 -14.37
N THR A 524 -30.30 -16.05 -13.72
CA THR A 524 -31.51 -16.88 -13.82
C THR A 524 -32.61 -16.49 -12.84
N ARG A 525 -32.41 -15.45 -12.02
CA ARG A 525 -33.40 -15.06 -11.00
C ARG A 525 -34.68 -14.54 -11.66
N ASP A 526 -35.82 -14.83 -11.04
CA ASP A 526 -37.13 -14.27 -11.45
C ASP A 526 -37.27 -12.85 -10.89
N GLU A 527 -36.54 -11.90 -11.52
CA GLU A 527 -36.49 -10.51 -11.14
C GLU A 527 -36.67 -9.58 -12.35
N LYS A 528 -37.17 -8.37 -12.09
CA LYS A 528 -37.33 -7.35 -13.14
C LYS A 528 -36.00 -7.01 -13.77
N LEU A 529 -35.97 -6.85 -15.10
CA LEU A 529 -34.73 -6.49 -15.84
C LEU A 529 -34.00 -5.28 -15.25
N GLY A 530 -34.73 -4.23 -14.82
CA GLY A 530 -34.12 -3.06 -14.20
C GLY A 530 -33.36 -3.37 -12.92
N TYR A 531 -33.83 -4.33 -12.12
CA TYR A 531 -33.15 -4.81 -10.92
C TYR A 531 -31.88 -5.59 -11.31
N LYS A 532 -31.97 -6.53 -12.25
CA LYS A 532 -30.81 -7.29 -12.76
C LYS A 532 -29.72 -6.38 -13.31
N ILE A 533 -30.09 -5.34 -14.06
CA ILE A 533 -29.13 -4.31 -14.58
C ILE A 533 -28.48 -3.55 -13.43
N ARG A 534 -29.24 -3.14 -12.41
CA ARG A 534 -28.70 -2.44 -11.24
C ARG A 534 -27.69 -3.29 -10.49
N GLU A 535 -27.99 -4.56 -10.24
CA GLU A 535 -27.08 -5.49 -9.57
C GLU A 535 -25.80 -5.69 -10.39
N ALA A 536 -25.90 -5.90 -11.71
CA ALA A 536 -24.74 -6.04 -12.59
C ALA A 536 -23.85 -4.77 -12.60
N ARG A 537 -24.44 -3.58 -12.44
CA ARG A 537 -23.70 -2.33 -12.26
C ARG A 537 -23.00 -2.26 -10.90
N LEU A 538 -23.64 -2.71 -9.82
CA LEU A 538 -23.05 -2.79 -8.48
C LEU A 538 -21.88 -3.79 -8.47
N ASP A 539 -22.02 -4.91 -9.20
CA ASP A 539 -20.96 -5.90 -9.45
C ASP A 539 -19.84 -5.37 -10.36
N LYS A 540 -20.00 -4.15 -10.93
CA LYS A 540 -19.03 -3.48 -11.83
C LYS A 540 -18.59 -4.34 -13.03
N VAL A 541 -19.50 -5.19 -13.53
CA VAL A 541 -19.23 -6.07 -14.67
C VAL A 541 -18.98 -5.23 -15.93
N PRO A 542 -17.94 -5.53 -16.73
CA PRO A 542 -17.61 -4.76 -17.95
C PRO A 542 -18.71 -4.72 -18.99
N TYR A 543 -19.36 -5.87 -19.25
CA TYR A 543 -20.39 -6.01 -20.27
C TYR A 543 -21.65 -6.65 -19.72
N MET A 544 -22.80 -6.05 -19.96
CA MET A 544 -24.13 -6.60 -19.68
C MET A 544 -24.82 -6.89 -21.00
N ALA A 545 -25.16 -8.15 -21.26
CA ALA A 545 -25.85 -8.58 -22.48
C ALA A 545 -27.31 -8.88 -22.13
N VAL A 546 -28.21 -8.01 -22.52
CA VAL A 546 -29.66 -8.18 -22.37
C VAL A 546 -30.21 -9.06 -23.49
N ILE A 547 -31.06 -10.00 -23.13
CA ILE A 547 -31.64 -10.98 -24.06
C ILE A 547 -33.18 -10.99 -23.90
N GLY A 548 -33.85 -10.42 -24.88
CA GLY A 548 -35.28 -10.44 -25.04
C GLY A 548 -35.75 -11.33 -26.21
N GLU A 549 -37.06 -11.35 -26.49
CA GLU A 549 -37.63 -12.13 -27.58
C GLU A 549 -37.12 -11.68 -28.98
N LYS A 550 -36.76 -10.38 -29.13
CA LYS A 550 -36.19 -9.83 -30.37
C LYS A 550 -34.78 -10.37 -30.61
N GLU A 551 -33.91 -10.27 -29.63
CA GLU A 551 -32.55 -10.76 -29.67
C GLU A 551 -32.52 -12.27 -29.88
N GLN A 552 -33.42 -13.02 -29.23
CA GLN A 552 -33.57 -14.44 -29.43
C GLN A 552 -33.99 -14.79 -30.89
N ALA A 553 -34.93 -14.03 -31.50
CA ALA A 553 -35.39 -14.26 -32.85
C ALA A 553 -34.32 -13.90 -33.91
N ALA A 554 -33.53 -12.87 -33.63
CA ALA A 554 -32.44 -12.40 -34.49
C ALA A 554 -31.12 -13.17 -34.30
N GLY A 555 -30.97 -13.96 -33.24
CA GLY A 555 -29.69 -14.59 -32.88
C GLY A 555 -28.65 -13.62 -32.37
N THR A 556 -29.06 -12.49 -31.80
CA THR A 556 -28.23 -11.38 -31.31
C THR A 556 -28.29 -11.21 -29.79
N VAL A 557 -27.54 -10.25 -29.27
CA VAL A 557 -27.59 -9.77 -27.88
C VAL A 557 -27.57 -8.24 -27.85
N SER A 558 -28.23 -7.62 -26.87
CA SER A 558 -28.21 -6.18 -26.67
C SER A 558 -27.19 -5.84 -25.59
N VAL A 559 -26.00 -5.37 -25.97
CA VAL A 559 -24.85 -5.17 -25.09
C VAL A 559 -24.83 -3.75 -24.54
N ARG A 560 -24.63 -3.64 -23.23
CA ARG A 560 -24.37 -2.39 -22.50
C ARG A 560 -23.01 -2.46 -21.87
N ARG A 561 -22.21 -1.43 -22.09
CA ARG A 561 -20.88 -1.29 -21.50
C ARG A 561 -20.97 -0.58 -20.14
N ARG A 562 -20.12 -0.97 -19.19
CA ARG A 562 -20.03 -0.33 -17.87
C ARG A 562 -19.75 1.16 -17.96
N ASP A 563 -18.81 1.58 -18.79
CA ASP A 563 -18.24 2.94 -18.82
C ASP A 563 -18.85 3.86 -19.89
N GLY A 564 -19.98 3.46 -20.51
CA GLY A 564 -20.84 4.35 -21.31
C GLY A 564 -20.27 4.86 -22.64
N GLU A 565 -19.06 4.51 -23.06
CA GLU A 565 -18.48 4.96 -24.33
C GLU A 565 -18.94 4.10 -25.51
N GLY A 566 -19.64 4.77 -26.43
CA GLY A 566 -19.95 4.21 -27.75
C GLY A 566 -18.66 3.96 -28.53
N CYS A 567 -18.65 2.85 -29.30
CA CYS A 567 -17.56 2.45 -30.17
C CYS A 567 -17.15 3.58 -31.15
N ALA A 568 -16.08 4.31 -30.81
CA ALA A 568 -15.36 5.05 -31.82
C ALA A 568 -14.57 4.02 -32.64
N LYS A 569 -14.89 3.93 -33.93
CA LYS A 569 -14.08 3.21 -34.92
C LYS A 569 -12.75 3.96 -35.04
N ASP A 570 -11.74 3.53 -34.34
CA ASP A 570 -10.38 3.99 -34.56
C ASP A 570 -9.52 2.83 -35.03
N GLY A 571 -9.38 2.80 -36.37
CA GLY A 571 -8.30 2.11 -37.02
C GLY A 571 -7.03 2.95 -36.91
N GLY A 572 -5.98 2.34 -36.38
CA GLY A 572 -4.58 2.55 -36.74
C GLY A 572 -3.91 3.88 -36.38
N SER A 573 -3.03 3.89 -35.40
CA SER A 573 -1.58 4.13 -35.61
C SER A 573 -0.83 4.16 -34.27
N ALA A 574 0.19 3.33 -34.18
CA ALA A 574 1.22 3.41 -33.14
C ALA A 574 1.99 4.74 -33.27
N GLY A 575 2.18 5.43 -32.19
CA GLY A 575 3.17 6.49 -32.14
C GLY A 575 2.95 7.63 -31.18
N LYS A 576 3.83 7.68 -30.16
CA LYS A 576 4.26 8.84 -29.35
C LYS A 576 3.44 9.20 -28.12
N SER A 577 4.04 8.87 -26.99
CA SER A 577 3.87 9.51 -25.68
C SER A 577 3.55 11.00 -25.82
N LYS A 578 2.35 11.39 -25.39
CA LYS A 578 2.00 12.79 -25.11
C LYS A 578 1.53 12.90 -23.67
N ARG A 579 2.16 13.81 -22.93
CA ARG A 579 1.74 14.31 -21.62
C ARG A 579 0.24 14.59 -21.63
N MET A 580 -0.45 14.09 -20.60
CA MET A 580 -1.85 14.42 -20.36
C MET A 580 -2.00 15.93 -20.10
N PRO A 581 -3.02 16.58 -20.67
CA PRO A 581 -3.44 17.91 -20.26
C PRO A 581 -4.17 17.83 -18.92
N GLN A 582 -3.89 18.78 -18.03
CA GLN A 582 -4.73 19.08 -16.87
C GLN A 582 -6.06 19.64 -17.39
N GLU A 583 -7.13 18.88 -17.33
CA GLU A 583 -8.48 19.42 -17.44
C GLU A 583 -9.16 19.39 -16.07
N ASN A 584 -9.44 20.62 -15.58
CA ASN A 584 -10.34 20.90 -14.49
C ASN A 584 -11.78 20.52 -14.91
N GLY A 585 -12.25 19.36 -14.50
CA GLY A 585 -13.62 18.93 -14.66
C GLY A 585 -14.17 18.45 -13.33
N ALA A 586 -15.01 19.27 -12.70
CA ALA A 586 -15.75 18.92 -11.51
C ALA A 586 -16.62 17.68 -11.77
N LEU A 587 -16.23 16.55 -11.21
CA LEU A 587 -17.03 15.34 -11.17
C LEU A 587 -18.16 15.53 -10.16
N LYS A 588 -19.38 15.58 -10.67
CA LYS A 588 -20.59 15.55 -9.86
C LYS A 588 -20.72 14.20 -9.18
N SER A 589 -20.99 14.22 -7.87
CA SER A 589 -21.27 13.06 -7.05
C SER A 589 -22.38 12.18 -7.65
N ASP A 590 -22.11 10.87 -7.82
CA ASP A 590 -23.03 9.85 -8.35
C ASP A 590 -24.23 9.50 -7.45
N ASP A 591 -24.57 10.30 -6.44
CA ASP A 591 -25.67 10.05 -5.50
C ASP A 591 -27.01 10.72 -5.85
N ALA A 592 -27.15 11.26 -7.07
CA ALA A 592 -28.45 11.71 -7.58
C ALA A 592 -28.97 10.74 -8.65
N LEU A 593 -29.56 9.61 -8.23
CA LEU A 593 -30.35 8.70 -9.06
C LEU A 593 -31.67 9.37 -9.49
N GLY A 594 -31.59 10.35 -10.38
CA GLY A 594 -32.69 10.96 -11.10
C GLY A 594 -32.59 10.68 -12.58
N SER A 595 -33.38 9.70 -13.02
CA SER A 595 -33.92 9.48 -14.38
C SER A 595 -33.27 10.25 -15.54
N LYS A 596 -32.63 9.50 -16.46
CA LYS A 596 -32.41 9.69 -17.90
C LYS A 596 -30.99 9.47 -18.43
N ASP A 597 -30.15 8.68 -17.80
CA ASP A 597 -29.04 8.09 -18.54
C ASP A 597 -29.48 6.74 -19.15
N VAL A 598 -30.12 6.82 -20.30
CA VAL A 598 -30.31 5.67 -21.19
C VAL A 598 -28.92 5.33 -21.74
N LEU A 599 -28.19 4.42 -21.05
CA LEU A 599 -27.00 3.83 -21.62
C LEU A 599 -27.35 3.27 -23.01
N ARG A 600 -26.67 3.73 -24.04
CA ARG A 600 -26.82 3.19 -25.39
C ARG A 600 -26.52 1.69 -25.33
N SER A 601 -27.44 0.90 -25.83
CA SER A 601 -27.25 -0.54 -26.03
C SER A 601 -26.99 -0.77 -27.51
N ASP A 602 -25.94 -1.56 -27.80
CA ASP A 602 -25.60 -1.95 -29.15
C ASP A 602 -26.11 -3.39 -29.37
N GLU A 603 -26.99 -3.59 -30.35
CA GLU A 603 -27.41 -4.92 -30.76
C GLU A 603 -26.34 -5.52 -31.66
N MET A 604 -25.84 -6.71 -31.33
CA MET A 604 -24.78 -7.38 -32.08
C MET A 604 -24.89 -8.90 -32.04
N PRO A 605 -24.31 -9.61 -33.04
CA PRO A 605 -24.14 -11.06 -32.99
C PRO A 605 -23.29 -11.49 -31.78
N VAL A 606 -23.53 -12.70 -31.24
CA VAL A 606 -22.73 -13.24 -30.12
C VAL A 606 -21.25 -13.35 -30.48
N SER A 607 -20.91 -13.68 -31.72
CA SER A 607 -19.52 -13.73 -32.22
C SER A 607 -18.80 -12.39 -32.13
N GLU A 608 -19.49 -11.27 -32.41
CA GLU A 608 -18.94 -9.92 -32.27
C GLU A 608 -18.70 -9.54 -30.82
N LEU A 609 -19.60 -9.92 -29.90
CA LEU A 609 -19.39 -9.76 -28.45
C LEU A 609 -18.14 -10.54 -27.98
N ILE A 610 -17.99 -11.80 -28.42
CA ILE A 610 -16.82 -12.63 -28.11
C ILE A 610 -15.54 -11.92 -28.58
N GLU A 611 -15.51 -11.50 -29.83
CA GLU A 611 -14.34 -10.81 -30.39
C GLU A 611 -14.02 -9.52 -29.64
N MET A 612 -15.02 -8.72 -29.30
CA MET A 612 -14.88 -7.49 -28.52
C MET A 612 -14.28 -7.76 -27.14
N VAL A 613 -14.73 -8.79 -26.43
CA VAL A 613 -14.18 -9.16 -25.10
C VAL A 613 -12.73 -9.61 -25.23
N LEU A 614 -12.44 -10.52 -26.18
CA LEU A 614 -11.08 -11.07 -26.36
C LEU A 614 -10.07 -10.02 -26.88
N LEU A 615 -10.51 -9.03 -27.66
CA LEU A 615 -9.65 -7.91 -28.07
C LEU A 615 -9.32 -6.97 -26.91
N SER A 616 -10.22 -6.84 -25.95
CA SER A 616 -9.99 -6.03 -24.74
C SER A 616 -9.01 -6.70 -23.76
N ASP A 617 -8.64 -7.97 -23.99
CA ASP A 617 -7.67 -8.73 -23.19
C ASP A 617 -6.21 -8.51 -23.65
N LYS A 618 -5.99 -7.93 -24.83
CA LYS A 618 -4.67 -7.63 -25.38
C LYS A 618 -4.17 -6.25 -24.94
#